data_a7f8bd02154eb23d4abbba50bbe0452c
#
_entry.id   a7f8bd02154eb23d4abbba50bbe0452c
#
_cell.length_a   1.000
_cell.length_b   1.000
_cell.length_c   1.000
_cell.angle_alpha   90.00
_cell.angle_beta   90.00
_cell.angle_gamma   90.00
#
_symmetry.space_group_name_H-M   'P 1'
#
loop_
_entity.id
_entity.type
_entity.pdbx_description
1 polymer ?
#
loop_
_entity_poly.entity_id
_entity_poly.type
_entity_poly.pdbx_seq_one_letter_code
_entity_poly.pdbx_strand_id
1 'polypeptide(L)'
;MIEKFTLQEDAHGHKNPILPEGVKNYLIDIDGTICEDIPNEQPEKMITAEVFPDALEQVNKWYDQGHVIHFFTSRIEALREITEQWLDKHGFKYHGIIFGKPRGGNYHWIDNHIVKATRYKGKFTDFVLKEETIEVFND
;
A
#
# COMPACT_ATOMS: atom_id res chain seq x y z
N MET A 1 13.84 -7.18 0.32
CA MET A 1 13.71 -6.51 1.63
C MET A 1 14.76 -5.42 1.76
N ILE A 2 14.40 -4.29 2.32
CA ILE A 2 15.34 -3.22 2.63
C ILE A 2 16.15 -3.63 3.85
N GLU A 3 17.44 -3.83 3.68
CA GLU A 3 18.30 -4.32 4.75
C GLU A 3 18.97 -3.20 5.55
N LYS A 4 19.03 -1.99 4.98
CA LYS A 4 19.72 -0.87 5.61
C LYS A 4 18.81 0.32 5.76
N PHE A 5 18.60 0.70 7.01
CA PHE A 5 17.95 1.94 7.38
C PHE A 5 19.00 2.93 7.85
N THR A 6 18.79 4.23 7.62
CA THR A 6 19.52 5.27 8.32
C THR A 6 18.79 5.57 9.62
N LEU A 7 19.52 6.01 10.63
CA LEU A 7 18.94 6.39 11.91
C LEU A 7 18.72 7.90 11.95
N GLN A 8 17.51 8.29 12.34
CA GLN A 8 17.15 9.69 12.50
C GLN A 8 16.69 9.92 13.93
N GLU A 9 17.19 10.99 14.55
CA GLU A 9 16.78 11.38 15.88
C GLU A 9 15.47 12.16 15.83
N ASP A 10 14.50 11.77 16.65
CA ASP A 10 13.23 12.46 16.76
C ASP A 10 13.29 13.62 17.77
N ALA A 11 12.14 14.29 17.99
CA ALA A 11 12.04 15.44 18.90
C ALA A 11 12.32 15.09 20.37
N HIS A 12 12.31 13.80 20.73
CA HIS A 12 12.55 13.31 22.09
C HIS A 12 13.93 12.66 22.24
N GLY A 13 14.80 12.79 21.25
CA GLY A 13 16.14 12.22 21.28
C GLY A 13 16.19 10.72 20.96
N HIS A 14 15.09 10.12 20.54
CA HIS A 14 15.07 8.72 20.12
C HIS A 14 15.58 8.59 18.69
N LYS A 15 16.36 7.55 18.42
CA LYS A 15 16.86 7.25 17.11
C LYS A 15 15.94 6.23 16.43
N ASN A 16 15.29 6.66 15.36
CA ASN A 16 14.37 5.81 14.59
C ASN A 16 14.99 5.43 13.25
N PRO A 17 14.79 4.18 12.79
CA PRO A 17 15.23 3.81 11.46
C PRO A 17 14.35 4.49 10.42
N ILE A 18 15.00 5.05 9.40
CA ILE A 18 14.31 5.59 8.22
C ILE A 18 14.85 4.93 6.96
N LEU A 19 14.04 4.88 5.92
CA LEU A 19 14.47 4.36 4.63
C LEU A 19 15.56 5.24 4.01
N PRO A 20 16.44 4.65 3.19
CA PRO A 20 17.39 5.43 2.42
C PRO A 20 16.69 6.50 1.57
N GLU A 21 17.39 7.59 1.27
CA GLU A 21 16.87 8.64 0.42
C GLU A 21 16.39 8.06 -0.93
N GLY A 22 15.21 8.51 -1.37
CA GLY A 22 14.61 8.07 -2.62
C GLY A 22 13.84 6.76 -2.54
N VAL A 23 13.91 6.03 -1.43
CA VAL A 23 13.15 4.81 -1.22
C VAL A 23 11.87 5.12 -0.45
N LYS A 24 10.74 4.62 -0.95
CA LYS A 24 9.42 4.88 -0.37
C LYS A 24 8.80 3.59 0.15
N ASN A 25 8.01 3.71 1.23
CA ASN A 25 7.07 2.68 1.64
C ASN A 25 5.74 2.95 0.93
N TYR A 26 5.36 2.05 0.04
CA TYR A 26 4.03 2.11 -0.56
C TYR A 26 3.08 1.22 0.24
N LEU A 27 1.99 1.81 0.69
CA LEU A 27 0.87 1.11 1.30
C LEU A 27 -0.28 1.16 0.30
N ILE A 28 -0.61 0.04 -0.30
CA ILE A 28 -1.49 -0.01 -1.45
C ILE A 28 -2.73 -0.83 -1.12
N ASP A 29 -3.91 -0.23 -1.27
CA ASP A 29 -5.18 -0.93 -1.12
C ASP A 29 -5.33 -2.03 -2.17
N ILE A 30 -6.14 -3.02 -1.89
CA ILE A 30 -6.42 -4.14 -2.80
C ILE A 30 -7.73 -3.92 -3.54
N ASP A 31 -8.85 -4.13 -2.85
CA ASP A 31 -10.17 -4.12 -3.47
C ASP A 31 -10.54 -2.73 -3.98
N GLY A 32 -10.87 -2.64 -5.27
CA GLY A 32 -11.18 -1.38 -5.91
C GLY A 32 -9.96 -0.56 -6.32
N THR A 33 -8.74 -1.05 -6.10
CA THR A 33 -7.50 -0.32 -6.39
C THR A 33 -6.58 -1.11 -7.32
N ILE A 34 -6.27 -2.37 -7.01
CA ILE A 34 -5.48 -3.24 -7.90
C ILE A 34 -6.32 -4.28 -8.61
N CYS A 35 -7.56 -4.43 -8.20
CA CYS A 35 -8.54 -5.34 -8.78
C CYS A 35 -9.93 -4.77 -8.58
N GLU A 36 -10.93 -5.43 -9.15
CA GLU A 36 -12.31 -5.08 -8.88
C GLU A 36 -12.63 -5.16 -7.39
N ASP A 37 -13.59 -4.36 -6.95
CA ASP A 37 -13.96 -4.28 -5.54
C ASP A 37 -14.79 -5.50 -5.13
N ILE A 38 -14.22 -6.34 -4.26
CA ILE A 38 -14.88 -7.53 -3.74
C ILE A 38 -15.14 -7.32 -2.24
N PRO A 39 -16.40 -7.32 -1.80
CA PRO A 39 -16.70 -7.19 -0.37
C PRO A 39 -16.24 -8.42 0.43
N ASN A 40 -15.86 -8.21 1.68
CA ASN A 40 -15.44 -9.28 2.59
C ASN A 40 -16.50 -10.38 2.74
N GLU A 41 -17.75 -10.03 2.52
CA GLU A 41 -18.90 -10.94 2.63
C GLU A 41 -19.02 -11.90 1.45
N GLN A 42 -18.21 -11.73 0.41
CA GLN A 42 -18.19 -12.56 -0.79
C GLN A 42 -16.78 -13.08 -1.11
N PRO A 43 -16.11 -13.78 -0.17
CA PRO A 43 -14.72 -14.19 -0.35
C PRO A 43 -14.54 -15.17 -1.53
N GLU A 44 -15.57 -15.90 -1.90
CA GLU A 44 -15.53 -16.82 -3.05
C GLU A 44 -15.26 -16.10 -4.38
N LYS A 45 -15.57 -14.81 -4.46
CA LYS A 45 -15.32 -14.00 -5.65
C LYS A 45 -13.89 -13.45 -5.71
N MET A 46 -13.15 -13.54 -4.62
CA MET A 46 -11.79 -12.98 -4.56
C MET A 46 -10.81 -13.77 -5.44
N ILE A 47 -11.01 -15.09 -5.56
CA ILE A 47 -10.13 -15.97 -6.36
C ILE A 47 -10.16 -15.58 -7.83
N THR A 48 -11.33 -15.19 -8.33
CA THR A 48 -11.55 -14.88 -9.74
C THR A 48 -11.65 -13.37 -10.00
N ALA A 49 -11.32 -12.55 -9.03
CA ALA A 49 -11.34 -11.10 -9.18
C ALA A 49 -10.48 -10.66 -10.35
N GLU A 50 -10.99 -9.72 -11.14
CA GLU A 50 -10.27 -9.18 -12.28
C GLU A 50 -9.18 -8.23 -11.84
N VAL A 51 -7.94 -8.47 -12.29
CA VAL A 51 -6.80 -7.62 -12.01
C VAL A 51 -6.86 -6.38 -12.91
N PHE A 52 -6.44 -5.23 -12.37
CA PHE A 52 -6.23 -4.03 -13.19
C PHE A 52 -4.81 -4.07 -13.73
N PRO A 53 -4.62 -4.22 -15.07
CA PRO A 53 -3.29 -4.45 -15.65
C PRO A 53 -2.28 -3.34 -15.36
N ASP A 54 -2.72 -2.09 -15.35
CA ASP A 54 -1.86 -0.95 -15.05
C ASP A 54 -1.38 -0.95 -13.60
N ALA A 55 -2.21 -1.45 -12.67
CA ALA A 55 -1.82 -1.62 -11.28
C ALA A 55 -0.69 -2.64 -11.14
N LEU A 56 -0.86 -3.79 -11.78
CA LEU A 56 0.17 -4.83 -11.78
C LEU A 56 1.49 -4.32 -12.31
N GLU A 57 1.47 -3.63 -13.45
CA GLU A 57 2.66 -3.07 -14.07
C GLU A 57 3.35 -2.05 -13.17
N GLN A 58 2.58 -1.11 -12.61
CA GLN A 58 3.15 -0.04 -11.79
C GLN A 58 3.68 -0.54 -10.45
N VAL A 59 2.96 -1.42 -9.77
CA VAL A 59 3.41 -1.99 -8.49
C VAL A 59 4.72 -2.74 -8.68
N ASN A 60 4.80 -3.57 -9.72
CA ASN A 60 6.02 -4.34 -9.98
C ASN A 60 7.19 -3.44 -10.39
N LYS A 61 6.91 -2.36 -11.10
CA LYS A 61 7.93 -1.36 -11.44
C LYS A 61 8.51 -0.71 -10.17
N TRP A 62 7.67 -0.30 -9.24
CA TRP A 62 8.12 0.25 -7.96
C TRP A 62 8.94 -0.76 -7.18
N TYR A 63 8.48 -2.01 -7.14
CA TYR A 63 9.24 -3.08 -6.49
C TYR A 63 10.64 -3.23 -7.11
N ASP A 64 10.72 -3.28 -8.43
CA ASP A 64 11.98 -3.44 -9.15
C ASP A 64 12.90 -2.21 -8.99
N GLN A 65 12.34 -1.05 -8.76
CA GLN A 65 13.09 0.18 -8.46
C GLN A 65 13.65 0.21 -7.03
N GLY A 66 13.33 -0.76 -6.20
CA GLY A 66 13.83 -0.85 -4.84
C GLY A 66 12.92 -0.26 -3.77
N HIS A 67 11.71 0.12 -4.13
CA HIS A 67 10.73 0.58 -3.13
C HIS A 67 10.15 -0.58 -2.34
N VAL A 68 9.66 -0.29 -1.15
CA VAL A 68 9.01 -1.27 -0.28
C VAL A 68 7.53 -1.28 -0.57
N ILE A 69 6.99 -2.47 -0.87
CA ILE A 69 5.59 -2.64 -1.24
C ILE A 69 4.88 -3.44 -0.16
N HIS A 70 3.88 -2.85 0.47
CA HIS A 70 2.92 -3.55 1.31
C HIS A 70 1.52 -3.29 0.81
N PHE A 71 0.73 -4.35 0.70
CA PHE A 71 -0.71 -4.17 0.50
C PHE A 71 -1.34 -3.88 1.85
N PHE A 72 -2.24 -2.90 1.88
CA PHE A 72 -2.92 -2.46 3.10
C PHE A 72 -4.42 -2.57 2.85
N THR A 73 -5.05 -3.59 3.42
CA THR A 73 -6.39 -4.00 3.03
C THR A 73 -7.32 -4.11 4.22
N SER A 74 -8.59 -3.78 3.99
CA SER A 74 -9.67 -4.01 4.96
C SER A 74 -10.12 -5.46 5.02
N ARG A 75 -9.57 -6.33 4.17
CA ARG A 75 -9.79 -7.77 4.32
C ARG A 75 -9.34 -8.21 5.71
N ILE A 76 -10.02 -9.20 6.25
CA ILE A 76 -9.65 -9.77 7.56
C ILE A 76 -8.53 -10.80 7.41
N GLU A 77 -7.82 -11.06 8.49
CA GLU A 77 -6.69 -11.99 8.52
C GLU A 77 -7.07 -13.41 8.05
N ALA A 78 -8.31 -13.83 8.31
CA ALA A 78 -8.80 -15.13 7.86
C ALA A 78 -8.79 -15.29 6.33
N LEU A 79 -8.69 -14.18 5.58
CA LEU A 79 -8.65 -14.20 4.11
C LEU A 79 -7.22 -14.14 3.56
N ARG A 80 -6.21 -14.30 4.41
CA ARG A 80 -4.80 -14.21 4.01
C ARG A 80 -4.45 -15.20 2.90
N GLU A 81 -4.79 -16.46 3.08
CA GLU A 81 -4.40 -17.50 2.13
C GLU A 81 -4.97 -17.22 0.73
N ILE A 82 -6.25 -16.92 0.64
CA ILE A 82 -6.91 -16.63 -0.62
C ILE A 82 -6.34 -15.36 -1.28
N THR A 83 -6.00 -14.37 -0.47
CA THR A 83 -5.41 -13.11 -0.94
C THR A 83 -4.01 -13.33 -1.49
N GLU A 84 -3.16 -14.06 -0.77
CA GLU A 84 -1.81 -14.38 -1.22
C GLU A 84 -1.84 -15.21 -2.51
N GLN A 85 -2.72 -16.21 -2.59
CA GLN A 85 -2.88 -17.02 -3.79
C GLN A 85 -3.24 -16.15 -5.00
N TRP A 86 -4.14 -15.21 -4.84
CA TRP A 86 -4.55 -14.33 -5.93
C TRP A 86 -3.40 -13.41 -6.37
N LEU A 87 -2.70 -12.81 -5.43
CA LEU A 87 -1.55 -11.95 -5.72
C LEU A 87 -0.45 -12.71 -6.45
N ASP A 88 -0.13 -13.91 -5.98
CA ASP A 88 0.92 -14.74 -6.56
C ASP A 88 0.52 -15.24 -7.96
N LYS A 89 -0.74 -15.62 -8.12
CA LYS A 89 -1.28 -16.05 -9.41
C LYS A 89 -1.13 -14.96 -10.47
N HIS A 90 -1.37 -13.71 -10.11
CA HIS A 90 -1.28 -12.58 -11.04
C HIS A 90 0.13 -11.99 -11.15
N GLY A 91 1.08 -12.49 -10.38
CA GLY A 91 2.47 -12.07 -10.50
C GLY A 91 2.83 -10.78 -9.80
N PHE A 92 2.05 -10.35 -8.80
CA PHE A 92 2.40 -9.20 -7.99
C PHE A 92 3.65 -9.44 -7.17
N LYS A 93 4.55 -8.47 -7.16
CA LYS A 93 5.75 -8.45 -6.33
C LYS A 93 5.49 -7.55 -5.13
N TYR A 94 5.71 -8.05 -3.93
CA TYR A 94 5.43 -7.30 -2.71
C TYR A 94 6.24 -7.88 -1.55
N HIS A 95 6.35 -7.09 -0.48
CA HIS A 95 7.08 -7.48 0.73
C HIS A 95 6.16 -8.04 1.80
N GLY A 96 4.92 -7.60 1.83
CA GLY A 96 3.96 -8.08 2.82
C GLY A 96 2.56 -7.54 2.63
N ILE A 97 1.65 -8.01 3.47
CA ILE A 97 0.25 -7.59 3.47
C ILE A 97 -0.14 -7.23 4.90
N ILE A 98 -0.77 -6.08 5.07
CA ILE A 98 -1.34 -5.65 6.33
C ILE A 98 -2.85 -5.75 6.21
N PHE A 99 -3.44 -6.66 6.99
CA PHE A 99 -4.87 -6.90 7.01
C PHE A 99 -5.54 -6.05 8.10
N GLY A 100 -6.86 -5.93 8.01
CA GLY A 100 -7.63 -5.27 9.06
C GLY A 100 -7.58 -3.75 9.02
N LYS A 101 -7.28 -3.16 7.86
CA LYS A 101 -7.39 -1.71 7.69
C LYS A 101 -8.82 -1.28 8.06
N PRO A 102 -9.00 -0.17 8.80
CA PRO A 102 -10.35 0.31 9.10
C PRO A 102 -11.18 0.49 7.84
N ARG A 103 -12.45 0.08 7.90
CA ARG A 103 -13.38 0.19 6.78
C ARG A 103 -14.02 1.57 6.75
N GLY A 104 -14.46 1.98 5.56
CA GLY A 104 -15.27 3.18 5.40
C GLY A 104 -14.56 4.36 4.74
N GLY A 105 -13.26 4.29 4.55
CA GLY A 105 -12.54 5.42 3.96
C GLY A 105 -12.39 6.60 4.90
N ASN A 106 -12.20 7.79 4.33
CA ASN A 106 -12.03 9.04 5.07
C ASN A 106 -10.90 8.96 6.11
N TYR A 107 -9.76 8.43 5.68
CA TYR A 107 -8.61 8.24 6.56
C TYR A 107 -7.90 9.54 6.84
N HIS A 108 -7.53 9.75 8.10
CA HIS A 108 -6.67 10.83 8.53
C HIS A 108 -5.45 10.18 9.21
N TRP A 109 -4.31 10.25 8.55
CA TRP A 109 -3.07 9.64 9.05
C TRP A 109 -2.32 10.63 9.91
N ILE A 110 -2.01 10.27 11.13
CA ILE A 110 -1.24 11.11 12.06
C ILE A 110 0.02 10.34 12.45
N ASP A 111 1.18 10.90 12.14
CA ASP A 111 2.46 10.22 12.30
C ASP A 111 3.56 11.25 12.54
N ASN A 112 4.65 10.82 13.15
CA ASN A 112 5.84 11.65 13.29
C ASN A 112 6.77 11.56 12.08
N HIS A 113 6.50 10.69 11.14
CA HIS A 113 7.19 10.62 9.85
C HIS A 113 6.42 11.40 8.77
N ILE A 114 7.11 11.69 7.69
CA ILE A 114 6.47 12.30 6.51
C ILE A 114 5.47 11.30 5.94
N VAL A 115 4.25 11.78 5.71
CA VAL A 115 3.17 10.99 5.11
C VAL A 115 2.67 11.70 3.87
N LYS A 116 2.54 10.95 2.79
CA LYS A 116 1.87 11.40 1.57
C LYS A 116 0.76 10.42 1.26
N ALA A 117 -0.30 10.89 0.62
CA ALA A 117 -1.37 10.03 0.18
C ALA A 117 -1.80 10.39 -1.23
N THR A 118 -2.11 9.37 -2.00
CA THR A 118 -2.66 9.52 -3.35
C THR A 118 -3.97 8.78 -3.42
N ARG A 119 -5.03 9.48 -3.79
CA ARG A 119 -6.32 8.84 -3.99
C ARG A 119 -6.37 8.23 -5.38
N TYR A 120 -6.59 6.91 -5.45
CA TYR A 120 -6.78 6.21 -6.71
C TYR A 120 -8.07 6.66 -7.40
N LYS A 121 -7.95 7.07 -8.66
CA LYS A 121 -9.09 7.55 -9.46
C LYS A 121 -9.23 6.77 -10.77
N GLY A 122 -8.95 5.47 -10.75
CA GLY A 122 -9.14 4.59 -11.89
C GLY A 122 -7.92 4.33 -12.75
N LYS A 123 -6.80 5.00 -12.50
CA LYS A 123 -5.56 4.80 -13.26
C LYS A 123 -4.34 4.87 -12.37
N PHE A 124 -3.51 3.84 -12.42
CA PHE A 124 -2.24 3.80 -11.68
C PHE A 124 -1.15 4.64 -12.34
N THR A 125 -1.18 4.79 -13.63
CA THR A 125 -0.17 5.54 -14.38
C THR A 125 -0.16 7.03 -14.03
N ASP A 126 -1.25 7.56 -13.52
CA ASP A 126 -1.35 8.97 -13.13
C ASP A 126 -0.82 9.26 -11.72
N PHE A 127 -0.48 8.24 -10.92
CA PHE A 127 -0.03 8.41 -9.55
C PHE A 127 1.27 9.20 -9.44
N VAL A 128 2.17 9.03 -10.39
CA VAL A 128 3.46 9.71 -10.38
C VAL A 128 3.29 11.23 -10.49
N LEU A 129 2.17 11.67 -11.06
CA LEU A 129 1.92 13.09 -11.36
C LEU A 129 0.95 13.76 -10.37
N LYS A 130 0.26 12.98 -9.52
CA LYS A 130 -0.84 13.50 -8.68
C LYS A 130 -0.74 13.07 -7.22
N GLU A 131 0.46 13.16 -6.63
CA GLU A 131 0.61 12.95 -5.21
C GLU A 131 -0.13 14.05 -4.44
N GLU A 132 -1.07 13.65 -3.58
CA GLU A 132 -1.74 14.55 -2.66
C GLU A 132 -1.02 14.50 -1.31
N THR A 133 -0.51 15.63 -0.87
CA THR A 133 0.07 15.73 0.46
C THR A 133 -1.06 15.82 1.48
N ILE A 134 -0.98 15.02 2.52
CA ILE A 134 -1.91 15.12 3.63
C ILE A 134 -1.67 16.44 4.36
N GLU A 135 -2.73 17.22 4.54
CA GLU A 135 -2.65 18.45 5.30
C GLU A 135 -2.32 18.16 6.76
N VAL A 136 -1.37 18.92 7.29
CA VAL A 136 -1.03 18.84 8.69
C VAL A 136 -2.08 19.63 9.49
N PHE A 137 -2.47 19.11 10.63
CA PHE A 137 -3.34 19.80 11.56
C PHE A 137 -2.77 21.17 11.92
N ASN A 138 -3.56 22.20 11.70
CA ASN A 138 -3.27 23.54 12.20
C ASN A 138 -4.44 23.95 13.10
N ASP A 139 -4.29 23.68 14.35
CA ASP A 139 -5.27 24.14 15.35
C ASP A 139 -4.98 25.55 15.80
#